data_d3c92f2e440b2545c99eb970c4542882
#
_entry.id   d3c92f2e440b2545c99eb970c4542882
#
_cell.length_a   1.000
_cell.length_b   1.000
_cell.length_c   1.000
_cell.angle_alpha   90.00
_cell.angle_beta   90.00
_cell.angle_gamma   90.00
#
_symmetry.space_group_name_H-M   'P 1'
#
loop_
_entity.id
_entity.type
_entity.pdbx_description
1 polymer ?
#
loop_
_entity_poly.entity_id
_entity_poly.type
_entity_poly.pdbx_seq_one_letter_code
_entity_poly.pdbx_strand_id
1 'polypeptide(L)'
;MISLIRLLVLGILTAFVIAACQGKTDRLTLEPASVSSSDLTDCRTIQHEMGETEVCGQPQRIVVLGPYVLEALLVLDIQPVGFSDHIAFHQGDYDKPNQQIPYLGERITQPLINVGLAESPSLEDMIRAKPDLILGTNTNSNQYKVFSKIAPTLLLNQSDPEASLRIVAQAVNLTEQAEQLLKVTEQQITSARETFAPLVATHPKVLLLVATQLQTMYLGISHESCSSPVEAMGFQLVSPPNFDKAFPDSQVPLSLETLPQLNDADLVILLSANLSELKSTENFEDHQLSNLKQAWKENAIAQSLDASKARRVYFIPIYLCAGLPGSIGTELYLNELEEQLLSTQ
;
A
#
# COMPACT_ATOMS: atom_id res chain seq x y z
N MET A 1 58.62 52.29 37.25
CA MET A 1 58.32 52.10 35.84
C MET A 1 57.00 51.35 35.62
N ILE A 2 56.56 50.50 36.51
CA ILE A 2 55.29 49.65 36.32
C ILE A 2 53.99 50.46 36.58
N SER A 3 54.07 51.55 37.39
CA SER A 3 52.89 52.34 37.75
C SER A 3 52.44 53.33 36.64
N LEU A 4 53.32 53.76 35.76
CA LEU A 4 53.00 54.70 34.67
C LEU A 4 52.31 54.01 33.50
N ILE A 5 52.62 52.71 33.23
CA ILE A 5 52.07 51.93 32.17
C ILE A 5 50.61 51.51 32.51
N ARG A 6 50.28 51.28 33.79
CA ARG A 6 48.91 50.99 34.24
C ARG A 6 47.93 52.17 34.07
N LEU A 7 48.40 53.36 34.24
CA LEU A 7 47.59 54.59 34.06
C LEU A 7 47.30 54.87 32.58
N LEU A 8 48.25 54.58 31.70
CA LEU A 8 48.08 54.78 30.26
C LEU A 8 47.11 53.76 29.64
N VAL A 9 47.11 52.50 30.13
CA VAL A 9 46.19 51.46 29.68
C VAL A 9 44.76 51.73 30.16
N LEU A 10 44.57 52.28 31.38
CA LEU A 10 43.23 52.65 31.86
C LEU A 10 42.68 53.88 31.10
N GLY A 11 43.54 54.84 30.69
CA GLY A 11 43.12 56.00 29.91
C GLY A 11 42.66 55.68 28.49
N ILE A 12 43.23 54.66 27.86
CA ILE A 12 42.85 54.19 26.51
C ILE A 12 41.55 53.41 26.54
N LEU A 13 41.26 52.63 27.60
CA LEU A 13 39.99 51.87 27.73
C LEU A 13 38.78 52.81 27.97
N THR A 14 38.98 53.95 28.66
CA THR A 14 37.90 54.95 28.92
C THR A 14 37.55 55.78 27.69
N ALA A 15 38.48 55.98 26.76
CA ALA A 15 38.23 56.75 25.53
C ALA A 15 37.40 55.88 24.49
N PHE A 16 37.49 54.58 24.55
CA PHE A 16 36.70 53.71 23.65
C PHE A 16 35.22 53.52 24.05
N VAL A 17 34.88 53.75 25.34
CA VAL A 17 33.50 53.61 25.83
C VAL A 17 32.62 54.79 25.51
N ILE A 18 33.21 55.98 25.30
CA ILE A 18 32.49 57.26 25.05
C ILE A 18 32.14 57.43 23.56
N ALA A 19 32.80 56.71 22.64
CA ALA A 19 32.54 56.80 21.21
C ALA A 19 31.38 55.91 20.74
N ALA A 20 30.80 55.07 21.63
CA ALA A 20 29.72 54.09 21.27
C ALA A 20 28.27 54.61 21.52
N CYS A 21 28.09 55.85 21.96
CA CYS A 21 26.78 56.41 22.30
C CYS A 21 26.26 57.53 21.36
N GLN A 22 26.73 57.59 20.12
CA GLN A 22 26.09 58.38 19.05
C GLN A 22 25.60 57.51 17.90
N GLY A 23 24.84 56.41 18.23
CA GLY A 23 24.06 55.63 17.28
C GLY A 23 22.71 56.31 17.09
N LYS A 24 22.40 56.66 15.85
CA LYS A 24 21.10 57.08 15.39
C LYS A 24 20.04 56.09 15.91
N THR A 25 18.96 56.58 16.46
CA THR A 25 17.72 55.87 16.67
C THR A 25 17.08 55.58 15.32
N ASP A 26 17.60 54.60 14.59
CA ASP A 26 16.81 53.93 13.58
C ASP A 26 15.82 53.05 14.37
N ARG A 27 14.56 53.42 14.28
CA ARG A 27 13.44 52.56 14.63
C ARG A 27 13.64 51.23 13.90
N LEU A 28 14.03 50.18 14.61
CA LEU A 28 13.81 48.81 14.19
C LEU A 28 12.30 48.63 14.15
N THR A 29 11.70 48.94 13.01
CA THR A 29 10.50 48.27 12.60
C THR A 29 10.88 46.78 12.48
N LEU A 30 10.44 45.99 13.44
CA LEU A 30 10.30 44.57 13.27
C LEU A 30 9.34 44.41 12.08
N GLU A 31 9.90 44.31 10.88
CA GLU A 31 9.18 43.71 9.79
C GLU A 31 8.84 42.30 10.28
N PRO A 32 7.56 41.91 10.29
CA PRO A 32 7.22 40.50 10.48
C PRO A 32 8.01 39.77 9.40
N ALA A 33 8.76 38.75 9.83
CA ALA A 33 9.39 37.82 8.89
C ALA A 33 8.36 37.55 7.81
N SER A 34 8.63 37.97 6.60
CA SER A 34 7.83 37.67 5.44
C SER A 34 7.95 36.15 5.31
N VAL A 35 6.96 35.41 5.85
CA VAL A 35 6.66 34.06 5.42
C VAL A 35 6.54 34.20 3.91
N SER A 36 7.45 33.58 3.21
CA SER A 36 7.52 33.65 1.77
C SER A 36 6.14 33.28 1.25
N SER A 37 5.45 34.24 0.62
CA SER A 37 4.09 34.08 0.09
C SER A 37 4.02 33.10 -1.10
N SER A 38 5.14 32.43 -1.42
CA SER A 38 5.21 31.39 -2.43
C SER A 38 4.55 30.06 -1.99
N ASP A 39 4.42 29.80 -0.68
CA ASP A 39 3.85 28.53 -0.18
C ASP A 39 2.31 28.53 -0.12
N LEU A 40 1.67 29.69 -0.24
CA LEU A 40 0.20 29.83 -0.19
C LEU A 40 -0.49 29.87 -1.57
N THR A 41 0.27 29.82 -2.66
CA THR A 41 -0.27 29.96 -4.03
C THR A 41 -0.23 28.67 -4.86
N ASP A 42 0.41 27.61 -4.36
CA ASP A 42 0.50 26.33 -5.05
C ASP A 42 -0.56 25.36 -4.53
N CYS A 43 -1.83 25.67 -4.79
CA CYS A 43 -2.95 24.79 -4.50
C CYS A 43 -3.36 24.06 -5.77
N ARG A 44 -3.65 22.77 -5.65
CA ARG A 44 -4.14 21.91 -6.74
C ARG A 44 -5.45 21.25 -6.36
N THR A 45 -6.40 21.30 -7.26
CA THR A 45 -7.69 20.62 -7.12
C THR A 45 -7.53 19.19 -7.62
N ILE A 46 -7.85 18.22 -6.79
CA ILE A 46 -7.69 16.80 -7.07
C ILE A 46 -9.07 16.15 -7.11
N GLN A 47 -9.35 15.48 -8.22
CA GLN A 47 -10.55 14.64 -8.38
C GLN A 47 -10.34 13.29 -7.69
N HIS A 48 -11.31 12.84 -6.93
CA HIS A 48 -11.29 11.55 -6.24
C HIS A 48 -12.71 11.01 -6.02
N GLU A 49 -12.89 9.87 -5.39
CA GLU A 49 -14.19 9.19 -5.23
C GLU A 49 -15.31 10.05 -4.61
N MET A 50 -14.97 11.05 -3.80
CA MET A 50 -15.97 11.93 -3.14
C MET A 50 -16.12 13.30 -3.82
N GLY A 51 -15.55 13.49 -5.02
CA GLY A 51 -15.57 14.73 -5.78
C GLY A 51 -14.21 15.41 -5.81
N GLU A 52 -14.16 16.70 -5.47
CA GLU A 52 -12.95 17.52 -5.56
C GLU A 52 -12.45 17.92 -4.18
N THR A 53 -11.13 17.84 -3.99
CA THR A 53 -10.46 18.35 -2.79
C THR A 53 -9.28 19.22 -3.19
N GLU A 54 -9.15 20.39 -2.58
CA GLU A 54 -8.01 21.27 -2.75
C GLU A 54 -6.88 20.85 -1.78
N VAL A 55 -5.67 20.62 -2.32
CA VAL A 55 -4.45 20.32 -1.58
C VAL A 55 -3.44 21.42 -1.86
N CYS A 56 -2.99 22.14 -0.82
CA CYS A 56 -2.08 23.26 -0.94
C CYS A 56 -0.68 22.91 -0.44
N GLY A 57 0.35 23.41 -1.13
CA GLY A 57 1.75 23.15 -0.81
C GLY A 57 2.14 21.69 -0.98
N GLN A 58 3.16 21.25 -0.26
CA GLN A 58 3.66 19.87 -0.25
C GLN A 58 3.25 19.21 1.08
N PRO A 59 2.33 18.24 1.08
CA PRO A 59 1.96 17.52 2.29
C PRO A 59 3.18 16.85 2.95
N GLN A 60 3.31 17.04 4.27
CA GLN A 60 4.42 16.51 5.07
C GLN A 60 3.94 15.53 6.14
N ARG A 61 2.68 15.59 6.51
CA ARG A 61 2.08 14.82 7.59
C ARG A 61 0.88 14.03 7.11
N ILE A 62 1.17 12.98 6.37
CA ILE A 62 0.16 12.17 5.69
C ILE A 62 -0.29 11.03 6.61
N VAL A 63 -1.59 10.90 6.84
CA VAL A 63 -2.21 9.74 7.47
C VAL A 63 -2.83 8.87 6.38
N VAL A 64 -2.55 7.57 6.43
CA VAL A 64 -3.05 6.59 5.45
C VAL A 64 -3.94 5.55 6.10
N LEU A 65 -5.08 5.27 5.47
CA LEU A 65 -6.11 4.36 5.97
C LEU A 65 -6.13 3.08 5.13
N GLY A 66 -5.32 2.12 5.55
CA GLY A 66 -5.20 0.80 4.97
C GLY A 66 -3.90 0.54 4.20
N PRO A 67 -3.50 -0.74 4.08
CA PRO A 67 -2.26 -1.16 3.41
C PRO A 67 -2.23 -0.80 1.92
N TYR A 68 -3.36 -0.86 1.23
CA TYR A 68 -3.52 -0.41 -0.14
C TYR A 68 -3.07 1.05 -0.36
N VAL A 69 -3.49 1.95 0.54
CA VAL A 69 -3.13 3.37 0.48
C VAL A 69 -1.68 3.59 0.89
N LEU A 70 -1.22 2.80 1.88
CA LEU A 70 0.17 2.81 2.33
C LEU A 70 1.11 2.41 1.18
N GLU A 71 0.77 1.37 0.42
CA GLU A 71 1.53 0.93 -0.75
C GLU A 71 1.68 2.06 -1.78
N ALA A 72 0.56 2.70 -2.16
CA ALA A 72 0.55 3.78 -3.14
C ALA A 72 1.40 5.00 -2.72
N LEU A 73 1.55 5.24 -1.42
CA LEU A 73 2.40 6.29 -0.89
C LEU A 73 3.88 5.87 -0.85
N LEU A 74 4.17 4.64 -0.36
CA LEU A 74 5.53 4.14 -0.20
C LEU A 74 6.25 3.90 -1.53
N VAL A 75 5.53 3.54 -2.60
CA VAL A 75 6.14 3.39 -3.92
C VAL A 75 6.67 4.72 -4.48
N LEU A 76 6.14 5.85 -3.99
CA LEU A 76 6.61 7.21 -4.29
C LEU A 76 7.71 7.71 -3.33
N ASP A 77 8.26 6.84 -2.47
CA ASP A 77 9.23 7.17 -1.42
C ASP A 77 8.72 8.18 -0.38
N ILE A 78 7.41 8.32 -0.22
CA ILE A 78 6.80 9.19 0.78
C ILE A 78 6.48 8.41 2.04
N GLN A 79 6.92 8.94 3.20
CA GLN A 79 6.69 8.30 4.50
C GLN A 79 5.43 8.90 5.18
N PRO A 80 4.47 8.08 5.60
CA PRO A 80 3.34 8.57 6.39
C PRO A 80 3.75 8.87 7.84
N VAL A 81 2.91 9.63 8.56
CA VAL A 81 3.06 9.85 10.01
C VAL A 81 2.09 9.00 10.82
N GLY A 82 1.06 8.46 10.18
CA GLY A 82 0.07 7.60 10.82
C GLY A 82 -0.50 6.59 9.84
N PHE A 83 -0.83 5.42 10.35
CA PHE A 83 -1.32 4.29 9.58
C PHE A 83 -2.43 3.55 10.35
N SER A 84 -3.47 3.15 9.63
CA SER A 84 -4.44 2.16 10.09
C SER A 84 -4.33 0.89 9.26
N ASP A 85 -4.36 -0.26 9.91
CA ASP A 85 -4.42 -1.53 9.20
C ASP A 85 -5.87 -2.00 9.03
N HIS A 86 -6.12 -2.91 8.10
CA HIS A 86 -7.43 -3.58 7.96
C HIS A 86 -7.64 -4.66 9.03
N ILE A 87 -6.58 -5.09 9.71
CA ILE A 87 -6.59 -6.07 10.79
C ILE A 87 -5.80 -5.53 11.97
N ALA A 88 -6.24 -5.82 13.18
CA ALA A 88 -5.57 -5.42 14.40
C ALA A 88 -4.41 -6.38 14.75
N PHE A 89 -3.36 -6.41 13.92
CA PHE A 89 -2.15 -7.20 14.21
C PHE A 89 -1.36 -6.68 15.41
N HIS A 90 -1.46 -5.39 15.67
CA HIS A 90 -0.64 -4.70 16.66
C HIS A 90 -1.47 -3.74 17.50
N GLN A 91 -1.11 -3.63 18.79
CA GLN A 91 -1.64 -2.63 19.71
C GLN A 91 -0.56 -1.60 20.04
N GLY A 92 -0.94 -0.33 20.08
CA GLY A 92 -0.02 0.79 20.25
C GLY A 92 0.56 1.28 18.92
N ASP A 93 1.48 2.24 18.99
CA ASP A 93 2.11 2.81 17.82
C ASP A 93 3.09 1.81 17.17
N TYR A 94 3.35 1.96 15.87
CA TYR A 94 4.28 1.10 15.12
C TYR A 94 5.71 1.56 15.35
N ASP A 95 6.32 1.10 16.46
CA ASP A 95 7.70 1.44 16.82
C ASP A 95 8.73 0.68 15.99
N LYS A 96 8.35 -0.49 15.46
CA LYS A 96 9.17 -1.37 14.62
C LYS A 96 8.36 -1.82 13.40
N PRO A 97 8.11 -0.92 12.44
CA PRO A 97 7.22 -1.21 11.32
C PRO A 97 7.60 -2.48 10.55
N ASN A 98 8.90 -2.75 10.38
CA ASN A 98 9.42 -3.95 9.71
C ASN A 98 9.03 -5.28 10.38
N GLN A 99 8.60 -5.26 11.64
CA GLN A 99 8.11 -6.43 12.38
C GLN A 99 6.61 -6.40 12.63
N GLN A 100 5.95 -5.29 12.30
CA GLN A 100 4.56 -5.02 12.71
C GLN A 100 3.62 -4.83 11.52
N ILE A 101 4.16 -4.53 10.33
CA ILE A 101 3.39 -4.31 9.11
C ILE A 101 3.87 -5.30 8.05
N PRO A 102 3.02 -6.25 7.62
CA PRO A 102 3.40 -7.25 6.64
C PRO A 102 3.83 -6.62 5.30
N TYR A 103 4.85 -7.18 4.66
CA TYR A 103 5.39 -6.83 3.34
C TYR A 103 5.85 -5.38 3.16
N LEU A 104 5.13 -4.40 3.71
CA LEU A 104 5.43 -2.97 3.54
C LEU A 104 6.34 -2.41 4.64
N GLY A 105 6.42 -3.07 5.79
CA GLY A 105 7.10 -2.55 6.97
C GLY A 105 8.59 -2.28 6.78
N GLU A 106 9.29 -3.04 5.94
CA GLU A 106 10.70 -2.82 5.63
C GLU A 106 10.96 -1.51 4.84
N ARG A 107 9.94 -0.99 4.15
CA ARG A 107 10.01 0.27 3.40
C ARG A 107 9.72 1.49 4.29
N ILE A 108 9.36 1.28 5.55
CA ILE A 108 9.03 2.34 6.50
C ILE A 108 10.26 2.65 7.35
N THR A 109 10.72 3.88 7.29
CA THR A 109 11.98 4.31 7.89
C THR A 109 11.83 4.98 9.26
N GLN A 110 10.59 5.22 9.70
CA GLN A 110 10.31 5.90 10.98
C GLN A 110 9.07 5.28 11.65
N PRO A 111 8.95 5.40 12.98
CA PRO A 111 7.75 4.97 13.70
C PRO A 111 6.50 5.67 13.20
N LEU A 112 5.37 4.97 13.22
CA LEU A 112 4.07 5.50 12.81
C LEU A 112 3.09 5.52 13.98
N ILE A 113 2.23 6.53 14.02
CA ILE A 113 1.08 6.56 14.90
C ILE A 113 0.07 5.53 14.41
N ASN A 114 -0.32 4.61 15.28
CA ASN A 114 -1.43 3.71 14.98
C ASN A 114 -2.75 4.48 15.09
N VAL A 115 -3.46 4.60 13.98
CA VAL A 115 -4.74 5.30 13.95
C VAL A 115 -5.93 4.32 13.91
N GLY A 116 -5.73 3.07 14.34
CA GLY A 116 -6.78 2.07 14.51
C GLY A 116 -6.98 1.19 13.29
N LEU A 117 -8.22 0.79 13.02
CA LEU A 117 -8.59 -0.02 11.86
C LEU A 117 -9.00 0.86 10.68
N ALA A 118 -8.67 0.43 9.47
CA ALA A 118 -8.95 1.18 8.24
C ALA A 118 -10.44 1.51 8.06
N GLU A 119 -11.32 0.56 8.41
CA GLU A 119 -12.78 0.77 8.33
C GLU A 119 -13.36 1.59 9.48
N SER A 120 -12.64 1.69 10.61
CA SER A 120 -13.07 2.42 11.80
C SER A 120 -11.89 3.09 12.52
N PRO A 121 -11.21 4.06 11.87
CA PRO A 121 -10.03 4.69 12.44
C PRO A 121 -10.37 5.53 13.67
N SER A 122 -9.41 5.62 14.59
CA SER A 122 -9.48 6.44 15.79
C SER A 122 -9.32 7.92 15.43
N LEU A 123 -10.36 8.71 15.59
CA LEU A 123 -10.32 10.16 15.35
C LEU A 123 -9.36 10.87 16.31
N GLU A 124 -9.23 10.38 17.55
CA GLU A 124 -8.30 10.92 18.53
C GLU A 124 -6.85 10.77 18.07
N ASP A 125 -6.47 9.56 17.61
CA ASP A 125 -5.13 9.29 17.13
C ASP A 125 -4.84 9.99 15.79
N MET A 126 -5.85 10.12 14.91
CA MET A 126 -5.73 10.94 13.71
C MET A 126 -5.44 12.40 14.06
N ILE A 127 -6.14 12.99 15.03
CA ILE A 127 -5.89 14.36 15.50
C ILE A 127 -4.50 14.45 16.16
N ARG A 128 -4.10 13.43 16.95
CA ARG A 128 -2.74 13.33 17.53
C ARG A 128 -1.65 13.34 16.45
N ALA A 129 -1.90 12.71 15.31
CA ALA A 129 -1.00 12.70 14.16
C ALA A 129 -0.85 14.08 13.50
N LYS A 130 -1.78 15.04 13.71
CA LYS A 130 -1.79 16.38 13.09
C LYS A 130 -1.58 16.32 11.59
N PRO A 131 -2.42 15.62 10.84
CA PRO A 131 -2.24 15.46 9.40
C PRO A 131 -2.45 16.79 8.66
N ASP A 132 -1.74 16.94 7.55
CA ASP A 132 -2.01 17.94 6.51
C ASP A 132 -2.63 17.30 5.26
N LEU A 133 -2.68 15.95 5.22
CA LEU A 133 -3.40 15.16 4.22
C LEU A 133 -3.85 13.84 4.84
N ILE A 134 -5.07 13.41 4.51
CA ILE A 134 -5.61 12.08 4.84
C ILE A 134 -5.90 11.35 3.53
N LEU A 135 -5.37 10.14 3.41
CA LEU A 135 -5.63 9.25 2.29
C LEU A 135 -6.38 8.02 2.78
N GLY A 136 -7.53 7.74 2.20
CA GLY A 136 -8.34 6.56 2.49
C GLY A 136 -8.85 5.91 1.22
N THR A 137 -9.84 5.04 1.35
CA THR A 137 -10.47 4.37 0.22
C THR A 137 -11.98 4.62 0.20
N ASN A 138 -12.65 4.16 -0.85
CA ASN A 138 -14.12 4.20 -0.98
C ASN A 138 -14.84 3.55 0.22
N THR A 139 -14.20 2.64 0.97
CA THR A 139 -14.77 2.08 2.22
C THR A 139 -14.96 3.13 3.32
N ASN A 140 -14.22 4.24 3.26
CA ASN A 140 -14.30 5.36 4.19
C ASN A 140 -15.32 6.44 3.78
N SER A 141 -16.14 6.23 2.75
CA SER A 141 -17.08 7.23 2.22
C SER A 141 -18.03 7.81 3.27
N ASN A 142 -18.49 6.97 4.19
CA ASN A 142 -19.39 7.39 5.29
C ASN A 142 -18.70 8.33 6.30
N GLN A 143 -17.38 8.27 6.41
CA GLN A 143 -16.57 9.02 7.37
C GLN A 143 -15.91 10.27 6.72
N TYR A 144 -15.97 10.39 5.41
CA TYR A 144 -15.32 11.45 4.63
C TYR A 144 -15.56 12.86 5.19
N LYS A 145 -16.84 13.18 5.51
CA LYS A 145 -17.20 14.49 6.07
C LYS A 145 -16.57 14.79 7.43
N VAL A 146 -16.23 13.76 8.20
CA VAL A 146 -15.57 13.91 9.50
C VAL A 146 -14.07 14.12 9.27
N PHE A 147 -13.46 13.32 8.42
CA PHE A 147 -12.04 13.42 8.10
C PHE A 147 -11.68 14.76 7.47
N SER A 148 -12.52 15.26 6.54
CA SER A 148 -12.33 16.56 5.88
C SER A 148 -12.39 17.77 6.83
N LYS A 149 -12.84 17.59 8.09
CA LYS A 149 -12.73 18.62 9.12
C LYS A 149 -11.39 18.60 9.86
N ILE A 150 -10.62 17.52 9.71
CA ILE A 150 -9.30 17.36 10.33
C ILE A 150 -8.24 17.85 9.35
N ALA A 151 -8.28 17.38 8.09
CA ALA A 151 -7.35 17.75 7.02
C ALA A 151 -7.99 17.50 5.63
N PRO A 152 -7.46 18.07 4.54
CA PRO A 152 -7.78 17.65 3.19
C PRO A 152 -7.77 16.13 3.08
N THR A 153 -8.82 15.55 2.51
CA THR A 153 -9.02 14.09 2.48
C THR A 153 -9.28 13.63 1.06
N LEU A 154 -8.55 12.62 0.60
CA LEU A 154 -8.74 11.97 -0.68
C LEU A 154 -9.15 10.50 -0.44
N LEU A 155 -10.21 10.06 -1.11
CA LEU A 155 -10.60 8.65 -1.10
C LEU A 155 -10.32 8.04 -2.47
N LEU A 156 -9.57 6.92 -2.44
CA LEU A 156 -9.09 6.20 -3.61
C LEU A 156 -10.04 5.06 -3.96
N ASN A 157 -10.08 4.68 -5.23
CA ASN A 157 -10.80 3.51 -5.69
C ASN A 157 -9.91 2.26 -5.63
N GLN A 158 -10.25 1.30 -4.77
CA GLN A 158 -9.48 0.06 -4.62
C GLN A 158 -9.50 -0.82 -5.88
N SER A 159 -10.48 -0.64 -6.76
CA SER A 159 -10.57 -1.40 -8.03
C SER A 159 -9.71 -0.80 -9.15
N ASP A 160 -9.13 0.39 -8.95
CA ASP A 160 -8.28 1.05 -9.94
C ASP A 160 -6.98 1.55 -9.29
N PRO A 161 -5.99 0.66 -9.09
CA PRO A 161 -4.73 1.00 -8.45
C PRO A 161 -3.88 1.99 -9.24
N GLU A 162 -3.98 2.01 -10.56
CA GLU A 162 -3.25 2.97 -11.39
C GLU A 162 -3.79 4.39 -11.24
N ALA A 163 -5.12 4.56 -11.34
CA ALA A 163 -5.74 5.86 -11.10
C ALA A 163 -5.49 6.34 -9.66
N SER A 164 -5.52 5.43 -8.69
CA SER A 164 -5.22 5.74 -7.30
C SER A 164 -3.78 6.22 -7.09
N LEU A 165 -2.79 5.57 -7.73
CA LEU A 165 -1.41 6.03 -7.70
C LEU A 165 -1.27 7.43 -8.32
N ARG A 166 -1.94 7.71 -9.45
CA ARG A 166 -1.95 9.04 -10.07
C ARG A 166 -2.55 10.12 -9.16
N ILE A 167 -3.63 9.80 -8.45
CA ILE A 167 -4.27 10.70 -7.47
C ILE A 167 -3.31 11.02 -6.33
N VAL A 168 -2.67 10.00 -5.73
CA VAL A 168 -1.68 10.18 -4.67
C VAL A 168 -0.51 11.02 -5.17
N ALA A 169 0.04 10.68 -6.34
CA ALA A 169 1.17 11.40 -6.94
C ALA A 169 0.83 12.87 -7.24
N GLN A 170 -0.38 13.15 -7.71
CA GLN A 170 -0.86 14.51 -7.89
C GLN A 170 -0.91 15.24 -6.54
N ALA A 171 -1.37 14.58 -5.47
CA ALA A 171 -1.45 15.18 -4.15
C ALA A 171 -0.07 15.54 -3.57
N VAL A 172 0.96 14.74 -3.87
CA VAL A 172 2.34 14.96 -3.38
C VAL A 172 3.28 15.55 -4.44
N ASN A 173 2.75 16.02 -5.59
CA ASN A 173 3.49 16.63 -6.69
C ASN A 173 4.59 15.75 -7.32
N LEU A 174 4.29 14.45 -7.49
CA LEU A 174 5.19 13.43 -8.05
C LEU A 174 4.57 12.70 -9.26
N THR A 175 3.80 13.42 -10.07
CA THR A 175 3.05 12.83 -11.21
C THR A 175 3.96 12.13 -12.23
N GLU A 176 5.10 12.74 -12.55
CA GLU A 176 6.07 12.13 -13.49
C GLU A 176 6.66 10.82 -12.94
N GLN A 177 6.93 10.77 -11.63
CA GLN A 177 7.42 9.57 -10.96
C GLN A 177 6.38 8.44 -11.00
N ALA A 178 5.11 8.75 -10.77
CA ALA A 178 4.05 7.77 -10.88
C ALA A 178 3.95 7.16 -12.29
N GLU A 179 4.01 7.97 -13.35
CA GLU A 179 3.97 7.46 -14.71
C GLU A 179 5.20 6.59 -15.06
N GLN A 180 6.36 6.88 -14.47
CA GLN A 180 7.55 6.03 -14.62
C GLN A 180 7.37 4.69 -13.90
N LEU A 181 6.81 4.70 -12.67
CA LEU A 181 6.52 3.49 -11.89
C LEU A 181 5.52 2.59 -12.60
N LEU A 182 4.44 3.16 -13.16
CA LEU A 182 3.46 2.38 -13.92
C LEU A 182 4.09 1.68 -15.14
N LYS A 183 4.98 2.36 -15.86
CA LYS A 183 5.75 1.74 -16.97
C LYS A 183 6.67 0.62 -16.49
N VAL A 184 7.31 0.78 -15.33
CA VAL A 184 8.15 -0.28 -14.75
C VAL A 184 7.29 -1.50 -14.39
N THR A 185 6.13 -1.30 -13.79
CA THR A 185 5.19 -2.39 -13.47
C THR A 185 4.72 -3.12 -14.75
N GLU A 186 4.38 -2.38 -15.82
CA GLU A 186 4.03 -2.97 -17.12
C GLU A 186 5.19 -3.80 -17.71
N GLN A 187 6.43 -3.31 -17.58
CA GLN A 187 7.62 -4.04 -18.01
C GLN A 187 7.85 -5.33 -17.19
N GLN A 188 7.61 -5.29 -15.88
CA GLN A 188 7.69 -6.49 -15.03
C GLN A 188 6.70 -7.56 -15.47
N ILE A 189 5.44 -7.19 -15.74
CA ILE A 189 4.42 -8.11 -16.26
C ILE A 189 4.83 -8.67 -17.62
N THR A 190 5.41 -7.84 -18.51
CA THR A 190 5.90 -8.28 -19.83
C THR A 190 7.04 -9.29 -19.67
N SER A 191 8.00 -9.02 -18.77
CA SER A 191 9.12 -9.94 -18.49
C SER A 191 8.61 -11.26 -17.88
N ALA A 192 7.64 -11.20 -16.97
CA ALA A 192 7.00 -12.39 -16.42
C ALA A 192 6.37 -13.25 -17.53
N ARG A 193 5.68 -12.62 -18.50
CA ARG A 193 5.13 -13.34 -19.65
C ARG A 193 6.18 -14.12 -20.44
N GLU A 194 7.36 -13.55 -20.64
CA GLU A 194 8.48 -14.25 -21.32
C GLU A 194 8.99 -15.42 -20.47
N THR A 195 9.14 -15.21 -19.16
CA THR A 195 9.58 -16.21 -18.20
C THR A 195 8.62 -17.41 -18.13
N PHE A 196 7.31 -17.16 -18.13
CA PHE A 196 6.29 -18.19 -18.06
C PHE A 196 5.94 -18.84 -19.40
N ALA A 197 6.38 -18.31 -20.53
CA ALA A 197 6.03 -18.81 -21.87
C ALA A 197 6.25 -20.32 -22.07
N PRO A 198 7.34 -20.96 -21.57
CA PRO A 198 7.50 -22.42 -21.68
C PRO A 198 6.46 -23.21 -20.90
N LEU A 199 6.08 -22.75 -19.70
CA LEU A 199 5.04 -23.37 -18.87
C LEU A 199 3.67 -23.21 -19.53
N VAL A 200 3.34 -22.02 -20.00
CA VAL A 200 2.07 -21.70 -20.69
C VAL A 200 1.92 -22.54 -21.96
N ALA A 201 3.01 -22.77 -22.73
CA ALA A 201 2.97 -23.59 -23.94
C ALA A 201 2.55 -25.04 -23.65
N THR A 202 2.82 -25.56 -22.47
CA THR A 202 2.52 -26.95 -22.09
C THR A 202 1.32 -27.08 -21.16
N HIS A 203 1.05 -26.07 -20.36
CA HIS A 203 0.02 -26.03 -19.33
C HIS A 203 -0.73 -24.68 -19.33
N PRO A 204 -1.49 -24.36 -20.38
CA PRO A 204 -2.09 -23.03 -20.55
C PRO A 204 -3.27 -22.74 -19.62
N LYS A 205 -3.93 -23.77 -19.09
CA LYS A 205 -5.20 -23.63 -18.39
C LYS A 205 -5.02 -23.57 -16.87
N VAL A 206 -5.46 -22.50 -16.26
CA VAL A 206 -5.35 -22.26 -14.83
C VAL A 206 -6.74 -22.17 -14.19
N LEU A 207 -6.99 -22.96 -13.18
CA LEU A 207 -8.12 -22.76 -12.27
C LEU A 207 -7.65 -21.88 -11.11
N LEU A 208 -8.05 -20.60 -11.15
CA LEU A 208 -7.76 -19.62 -10.10
C LEU A 208 -8.92 -19.59 -9.11
N LEU A 209 -8.63 -19.92 -7.86
CA LEU A 209 -9.61 -19.98 -6.76
C LEU A 209 -9.22 -19.04 -5.62
N VAL A 210 -10.22 -18.45 -4.98
CA VAL A 210 -10.07 -17.72 -3.71
C VAL A 210 -10.78 -18.50 -2.63
N ALA A 211 -10.09 -18.81 -1.54
CA ALA A 211 -10.67 -19.55 -0.43
C ALA A 211 -10.00 -19.20 0.91
N THR A 212 -10.80 -18.95 1.94
CA THR A 212 -10.35 -18.98 3.34
C THR A 212 -10.46 -20.39 3.93
N GLN A 213 -11.45 -21.12 3.49
CA GLN A 213 -11.73 -22.51 3.84
C GLN A 213 -12.21 -23.26 2.60
N LEU A 214 -11.96 -24.56 2.54
CA LEU A 214 -12.29 -25.36 1.37
C LEU A 214 -13.80 -25.44 1.06
N GLN A 215 -14.66 -25.18 2.06
CA GLN A 215 -16.12 -25.16 1.92
C GLN A 215 -16.64 -23.84 1.35
N THR A 216 -15.84 -22.78 1.38
CA THR A 216 -16.20 -21.43 0.91
C THR A 216 -15.17 -20.97 -0.10
N MET A 217 -15.29 -21.50 -1.32
CA MET A 217 -14.43 -21.11 -2.43
C MET A 217 -15.19 -20.22 -3.40
N TYR A 218 -14.44 -19.37 -4.07
CA TYR A 218 -14.91 -18.50 -5.14
C TYR A 218 -13.98 -18.60 -6.34
N LEU A 219 -14.48 -18.35 -7.54
CA LEU A 219 -13.61 -18.18 -8.70
C LEU A 219 -12.80 -16.88 -8.54
N GLY A 220 -11.50 -16.97 -8.75
CA GLY A 220 -10.57 -15.85 -8.63
C GLY A 220 -10.70 -14.80 -9.74
N ILE A 221 -11.49 -15.06 -10.77
CA ILE A 221 -11.71 -14.18 -11.93
C ILE A 221 -12.31 -12.82 -11.51
N SER A 222 -13.13 -12.81 -10.45
CA SER A 222 -13.74 -11.58 -9.91
C SER A 222 -12.75 -10.67 -9.14
N HIS A 223 -11.53 -11.12 -8.91
CA HIS A 223 -10.46 -10.34 -8.30
C HIS A 223 -9.47 -9.90 -9.36
N GLU A 224 -9.79 -8.82 -10.05
CA GLU A 224 -9.08 -8.34 -11.24
C GLU A 224 -7.58 -8.12 -10.98
N SER A 225 -7.22 -7.56 -9.82
CA SER A 225 -5.82 -7.39 -9.40
C SER A 225 -5.03 -8.70 -9.26
N CYS A 226 -5.73 -9.85 -9.05
CA CYS A 226 -5.11 -11.16 -8.97
C CYS A 226 -5.19 -11.95 -10.30
N SER A 227 -6.28 -11.80 -11.04
CA SER A 227 -6.51 -12.54 -12.28
C SER A 227 -5.80 -11.92 -13.49
N SER A 228 -5.79 -10.59 -13.61
CA SER A 228 -5.17 -9.88 -14.73
C SER A 228 -3.68 -10.18 -14.92
N PRO A 229 -2.83 -10.22 -13.88
CA PRO A 229 -1.44 -10.64 -14.04
C PRO A 229 -1.30 -12.07 -14.57
N VAL A 230 -2.14 -13.02 -14.11
CA VAL A 230 -2.14 -14.42 -14.58
C VAL A 230 -2.51 -14.49 -16.06
N GLU A 231 -3.54 -13.76 -16.49
CA GLU A 231 -3.95 -13.71 -17.91
C GLU A 231 -2.88 -12.97 -18.76
N ALA A 232 -2.28 -11.91 -18.24
CA ALA A 232 -1.23 -11.17 -18.94
C ALA A 232 0.03 -12.00 -19.19
N MET A 233 0.34 -12.96 -18.31
CA MET A 233 1.40 -13.96 -18.54
C MET A 233 1.07 -14.96 -19.63
N GLY A 234 -0.18 -15.00 -20.12
CA GLY A 234 -0.63 -15.86 -21.22
C GLY A 234 -1.45 -17.09 -20.81
N PHE A 235 -1.73 -17.25 -19.52
CA PHE A 235 -2.60 -18.32 -19.05
C PHE A 235 -4.07 -18.06 -19.39
N GLN A 236 -4.83 -19.14 -19.51
CA GLN A 236 -6.27 -19.12 -19.75
C GLN A 236 -7.00 -19.53 -18.47
N LEU A 237 -7.79 -18.63 -17.91
CA LEU A 237 -8.55 -18.94 -16.70
C LEU A 237 -9.74 -19.86 -17.01
N VAL A 238 -9.81 -20.96 -16.27
CA VAL A 238 -10.90 -21.95 -16.36
C VAL A 238 -12.09 -21.47 -15.53
N SER A 239 -13.29 -21.58 -16.11
CA SER A 239 -14.56 -21.22 -15.48
C SER A 239 -15.66 -22.25 -15.81
N PRO A 240 -16.72 -22.37 -14.98
CA PRO A 240 -17.84 -23.23 -15.27
C PRO A 240 -18.52 -22.92 -16.63
N PRO A 241 -19.11 -23.88 -17.31
CA PRO A 241 -19.68 -23.70 -18.66
C PRO A 241 -20.75 -22.61 -18.79
N ASN A 242 -21.42 -22.26 -17.69
CA ASN A 242 -22.47 -21.23 -17.66
C ASN A 242 -22.02 -19.93 -16.95
N PHE A 243 -20.70 -19.73 -16.80
CA PHE A 243 -20.18 -18.53 -16.21
C PHE A 243 -20.37 -17.35 -17.15
N ASP A 244 -21.13 -16.33 -16.69
CA ASP A 244 -21.32 -15.09 -17.43
C ASP A 244 -20.24 -14.08 -17.04
N LYS A 245 -19.30 -13.84 -17.96
CA LYS A 245 -18.25 -12.82 -17.79
C LYS A 245 -18.78 -11.38 -17.77
N ALA A 246 -20.07 -11.16 -18.07
CA ALA A 246 -20.67 -9.82 -18.06
C ALA A 246 -20.90 -9.25 -16.64
N PHE A 247 -20.74 -10.08 -15.61
CA PHE A 247 -20.84 -9.65 -14.21
C PHE A 247 -19.55 -9.94 -13.44
N PRO A 248 -18.42 -9.28 -13.79
CA PRO A 248 -17.12 -9.52 -13.18
C PRO A 248 -17.09 -9.23 -11.66
N ASP A 249 -17.93 -8.31 -11.18
CA ASP A 249 -17.98 -7.89 -9.77
C ASP A 249 -18.71 -8.89 -8.86
N SER A 250 -19.35 -9.90 -9.39
CA SER A 250 -20.02 -10.91 -8.58
C SER A 250 -19.05 -12.01 -8.16
N GLN A 251 -18.82 -12.15 -6.86
CA GLN A 251 -18.12 -13.32 -6.33
C GLN A 251 -18.91 -14.58 -6.70
N VAL A 252 -18.34 -15.43 -7.55
CA VAL A 252 -18.97 -16.67 -7.97
C VAL A 252 -18.60 -17.79 -7.00
N PRO A 253 -19.54 -18.19 -6.12
CA PRO A 253 -19.27 -19.24 -5.17
C PRO A 253 -19.11 -20.58 -5.91
N LEU A 254 -18.14 -21.35 -5.49
CA LEU A 254 -17.85 -22.67 -6.02
C LEU A 254 -17.96 -23.71 -4.91
N SER A 255 -18.79 -24.73 -5.11
CA SER A 255 -18.83 -25.86 -4.18
C SER A 255 -17.76 -26.90 -4.51
N LEU A 256 -17.36 -27.68 -3.53
CA LEU A 256 -16.42 -28.81 -3.73
C LEU A 256 -16.89 -29.79 -4.81
N GLU A 257 -18.19 -30.04 -4.86
CA GLU A 257 -18.80 -30.99 -5.80
C GLU A 257 -18.73 -30.51 -7.25
N THR A 258 -18.51 -29.22 -7.48
CA THR A 258 -18.33 -28.64 -8.83
C THR A 258 -16.89 -28.74 -9.33
N LEU A 259 -15.90 -28.92 -8.45
CA LEU A 259 -14.48 -29.00 -8.84
C LEU A 259 -14.20 -30.04 -9.94
N PRO A 260 -14.79 -31.26 -9.93
CA PRO A 260 -14.55 -32.21 -11.00
C PRO A 260 -15.02 -31.75 -12.38
N GLN A 261 -15.95 -30.78 -12.47
CA GLN A 261 -16.38 -30.19 -13.75
C GLN A 261 -15.34 -29.23 -14.34
N LEU A 262 -14.34 -28.83 -13.54
CA LEU A 262 -13.24 -27.93 -13.91
C LEU A 262 -11.91 -28.70 -14.04
N ASN A 263 -11.99 -30.03 -14.21
CA ASN A 263 -10.82 -30.92 -14.28
C ASN A 263 -10.01 -30.78 -15.59
N ASP A 264 -10.42 -29.89 -16.49
CA ASP A 264 -9.65 -29.54 -17.68
C ASP A 264 -8.57 -28.48 -17.40
N ALA A 265 -8.46 -28.00 -16.16
CA ALA A 265 -7.39 -27.15 -15.70
C ALA A 265 -6.06 -27.91 -15.60
N ASP A 266 -5.00 -27.36 -16.19
CA ASP A 266 -3.65 -27.91 -16.10
C ASP A 266 -2.99 -27.61 -14.74
N LEU A 267 -3.30 -26.42 -14.18
CA LEU A 267 -2.79 -25.90 -12.93
C LEU A 267 -3.95 -25.41 -12.06
N VAL A 268 -3.82 -25.53 -10.74
CA VAL A 268 -4.71 -24.90 -9.76
C VAL A 268 -3.91 -23.91 -8.92
N ILE A 269 -4.34 -22.67 -8.87
CA ILE A 269 -3.81 -21.65 -7.97
C ILE A 269 -4.89 -21.31 -6.95
N LEU A 270 -4.58 -21.54 -5.68
CA LEU A 270 -5.44 -21.21 -4.54
C LEU A 270 -4.92 -19.98 -3.84
N LEU A 271 -5.66 -18.90 -3.94
CA LEU A 271 -5.41 -17.65 -3.21
C LEU A 271 -6.09 -17.75 -1.85
N SER A 272 -5.32 -17.62 -0.77
CA SER A 272 -5.85 -17.75 0.59
C SER A 272 -5.68 -16.46 1.40
N ALA A 273 -6.69 -16.19 2.23
CA ALA A 273 -6.76 -15.04 3.13
C ALA A 273 -7.17 -15.45 4.55
N ASN A 274 -6.59 -16.51 5.09
CA ASN A 274 -6.87 -16.82 6.50
C ASN A 274 -6.12 -15.84 7.40
N LEU A 275 -6.82 -14.79 7.82
CA LEU A 275 -6.31 -13.73 8.69
C LEU A 275 -6.89 -13.86 10.12
N SER A 276 -7.67 -14.91 10.41
CA SER A 276 -8.26 -15.16 11.71
C SER A 276 -7.19 -15.52 12.74
N GLU A 277 -7.34 -15.02 13.97
CA GLU A 277 -6.47 -15.32 15.12
C GLU A 277 -5.01 -14.88 15.00
N LEU A 278 -4.64 -14.11 13.96
CA LEU A 278 -3.31 -13.53 13.86
C LEU A 278 -3.07 -12.54 15.01
N LYS A 279 -1.99 -12.79 15.76
CA LYS A 279 -1.55 -11.94 16.89
C LYS A 279 -0.24 -11.22 16.61
N SER A 280 0.43 -11.56 15.53
CA SER A 280 1.69 -10.96 15.09
C SER A 280 1.88 -11.19 13.59
N THR A 281 2.82 -10.48 13.00
CA THR A 281 3.24 -10.69 11.59
C THR A 281 4.22 -11.84 11.42
N GLU A 282 4.68 -12.45 12.53
CA GLU A 282 5.56 -13.61 12.48
C GLU A 282 4.83 -14.80 11.82
N ASN A 283 5.46 -15.39 10.83
CA ASN A 283 4.87 -16.46 9.98
C ASN A 283 3.55 -16.04 9.31
N PHE A 284 3.38 -14.76 8.96
CA PHE A 284 2.17 -14.21 8.36
C PHE A 284 1.73 -14.98 7.12
N GLU A 285 2.68 -15.33 6.27
CA GLU A 285 2.43 -16.05 5.02
C GLU A 285 1.98 -17.49 5.27
N ASP A 286 2.73 -18.25 6.06
CA ASP A 286 2.38 -19.64 6.43
C ASP A 286 1.03 -19.71 7.12
N HIS A 287 0.71 -18.72 7.97
CA HIS A 287 -0.59 -18.67 8.64
C HIS A 287 -1.75 -18.53 7.65
N GLN A 288 -1.59 -17.72 6.60
CA GLN A 288 -2.62 -17.56 5.58
C GLN A 288 -2.89 -18.86 4.82
N LEU A 289 -1.89 -19.71 4.64
CA LEU A 289 -1.92 -20.84 3.72
C LEU A 289 -2.11 -22.21 4.39
N SER A 290 -1.63 -22.38 5.62
CA SER A 290 -1.49 -23.69 6.27
C SER A 290 -2.79 -24.49 6.36
N ASN A 291 -3.87 -23.85 6.79
CA ASN A 291 -5.16 -24.49 6.96
C ASN A 291 -5.74 -24.96 5.63
N LEU A 292 -5.61 -24.16 4.58
CA LEU A 292 -6.12 -24.49 3.24
C LEU A 292 -5.27 -25.58 2.58
N LYS A 293 -3.94 -25.51 2.72
CA LYS A 293 -3.01 -26.58 2.25
C LYS A 293 -3.37 -27.93 2.86
N GLN A 294 -3.61 -27.97 4.17
CA GLN A 294 -3.98 -29.20 4.86
C GLN A 294 -5.36 -29.70 4.42
N ALA A 295 -6.37 -28.82 4.38
CA ALA A 295 -7.72 -29.18 3.98
C ALA A 295 -7.77 -29.73 2.53
N TRP A 296 -7.01 -29.12 1.60
CA TRP A 296 -6.89 -29.60 0.22
C TRP A 296 -6.26 -30.99 0.15
N LYS A 297 -5.18 -31.21 0.90
CA LYS A 297 -4.47 -32.49 0.94
C LYS A 297 -5.34 -33.64 1.48
N GLU A 298 -6.23 -33.35 2.41
CA GLU A 298 -7.09 -34.35 3.05
C GLU A 298 -8.42 -34.60 2.31
N ASN A 299 -8.79 -33.71 1.38
CA ASN A 299 -10.08 -33.79 0.71
C ASN A 299 -10.02 -34.68 -0.55
N ALA A 300 -10.83 -35.77 -0.58
CA ALA A 300 -10.81 -36.73 -1.66
C ALA A 300 -11.25 -36.14 -3.03
N ILE A 301 -12.19 -35.16 -3.04
CA ILE A 301 -12.64 -34.50 -4.26
C ILE A 301 -11.50 -33.61 -4.81
N ALA A 302 -10.89 -32.77 -3.97
CA ALA A 302 -9.75 -31.95 -4.35
C ALA A 302 -8.59 -32.81 -4.90
N GLN A 303 -8.29 -33.93 -4.24
CA GLN A 303 -7.24 -34.88 -4.66
C GLN A 303 -7.60 -35.67 -5.93
N SER A 304 -8.88 -35.72 -6.33
CA SER A 304 -9.29 -36.38 -7.56
C SER A 304 -8.97 -35.61 -8.84
N LEU A 305 -8.69 -34.32 -8.74
CA LEU A 305 -8.32 -33.48 -9.89
C LEU A 305 -7.00 -33.94 -10.52
N ASP A 306 -6.88 -33.85 -11.83
CA ASP A 306 -5.67 -34.25 -12.55
C ASP A 306 -4.49 -33.31 -12.21
N ALA A 307 -4.74 -32.02 -11.99
CA ALA A 307 -3.75 -31.07 -11.47
C ALA A 307 -3.22 -31.50 -10.09
N SER A 308 -4.10 -31.98 -9.18
CA SER A 308 -3.69 -32.49 -7.85
C SER A 308 -2.83 -33.75 -7.96
N LYS A 309 -3.24 -34.72 -8.79
CA LYS A 309 -2.47 -35.96 -9.04
C LYS A 309 -1.10 -35.65 -9.64
N ALA A 310 -1.04 -34.64 -10.48
CA ALA A 310 0.20 -34.17 -11.10
C ALA A 310 1.03 -33.23 -10.20
N ARG A 311 0.60 -32.94 -8.97
CA ARG A 311 1.22 -32.01 -8.01
C ARG A 311 1.37 -30.57 -8.54
N ARG A 312 0.41 -30.14 -9.34
CA ARG A 312 0.34 -28.79 -9.91
C ARG A 312 -0.75 -27.96 -9.23
N VAL A 313 -0.72 -27.93 -7.89
CA VAL A 313 -1.59 -27.13 -7.05
C VAL A 313 -0.74 -26.23 -6.19
N TYR A 314 -0.94 -24.93 -6.34
CA TYR A 314 -0.12 -23.88 -5.73
C TYR A 314 -0.96 -23.03 -4.80
N PHE A 315 -0.36 -22.60 -3.69
CA PHE A 315 -1.04 -21.84 -2.64
C PHE A 315 -0.34 -20.52 -2.46
N ILE A 316 -1.03 -19.43 -2.72
CA ILE A 316 -0.47 -18.08 -2.71
C ILE A 316 -1.28 -17.18 -1.77
N PRO A 317 -0.63 -16.34 -0.96
CA PRO A 317 -1.34 -15.35 -0.15
C PRO A 317 -2.11 -14.37 -1.04
N ILE A 318 -3.44 -14.27 -0.88
CA ILE A 318 -4.23 -13.29 -1.63
C ILE A 318 -3.83 -11.86 -1.29
N TYR A 319 -3.22 -11.65 -0.14
CA TYR A 319 -2.73 -10.34 0.31
C TYR A 319 -1.80 -9.69 -0.72
N LEU A 320 -0.99 -10.47 -1.44
CA LEU A 320 -0.02 -9.97 -2.42
C LEU A 320 -0.68 -9.30 -3.64
N CYS A 321 -1.91 -9.69 -4.00
CA CYS A 321 -2.60 -9.13 -5.16
C CYS A 321 -3.85 -8.33 -4.80
N ALA A 322 -4.63 -8.74 -3.78
CA ALA A 322 -5.85 -8.04 -3.39
C ALA A 322 -5.62 -7.05 -2.22
N GLY A 323 -4.69 -7.36 -1.32
CA GLY A 323 -4.30 -6.46 -0.22
C GLY A 323 -3.36 -5.36 -0.69
N LEU A 324 -2.48 -5.68 -1.63
CA LEU A 324 -1.49 -4.80 -2.25
C LEU A 324 -1.63 -4.83 -3.78
N PRO A 325 -2.66 -4.22 -4.37
CA PRO A 325 -2.91 -4.31 -5.80
C PRO A 325 -2.07 -3.37 -6.66
N GLY A 326 -1.19 -2.57 -6.06
CA GLY A 326 -0.31 -1.62 -6.73
C GLY A 326 1.01 -2.25 -7.21
N SER A 327 2.00 -1.40 -7.46
CA SER A 327 3.29 -1.82 -8.05
C SER A 327 4.10 -2.74 -7.14
N ILE A 328 4.08 -2.50 -5.82
CA ILE A 328 4.82 -3.34 -4.85
C ILE A 328 4.18 -4.73 -4.77
N GLY A 329 2.87 -4.79 -4.61
CA GLY A 329 2.15 -6.07 -4.56
C GLY A 329 2.22 -6.83 -5.87
N THR A 330 2.17 -6.16 -7.02
CA THR A 330 2.38 -6.81 -8.33
C THR A 330 3.76 -7.47 -8.40
N GLU A 331 4.83 -6.78 -7.99
CA GLU A 331 6.17 -7.36 -7.93
C GLU A 331 6.22 -8.60 -7.01
N LEU A 332 5.68 -8.48 -5.80
CA LEU A 332 5.65 -9.58 -4.84
C LEU A 332 4.83 -10.77 -5.36
N TYR A 333 3.69 -10.52 -5.98
CA TYR A 333 2.83 -11.55 -6.52
C TYR A 333 3.47 -12.29 -7.70
N LEU A 334 4.11 -11.56 -8.63
CA LEU A 334 4.83 -12.16 -9.74
C LEU A 334 6.01 -13.01 -9.26
N ASN A 335 6.78 -12.55 -8.27
CA ASN A 335 7.88 -13.31 -7.67
C ASN A 335 7.38 -14.60 -7.00
N GLU A 336 6.28 -14.52 -6.27
CA GLU A 336 5.67 -15.70 -5.61
C GLU A 336 5.16 -16.72 -6.65
N LEU A 337 4.50 -16.24 -7.72
CA LEU A 337 4.10 -17.10 -8.84
C LEU A 337 5.30 -17.78 -9.48
N GLU A 338 6.39 -17.05 -9.70
CA GLU A 338 7.63 -17.60 -10.28
C GLU A 338 8.24 -18.67 -9.38
N GLU A 339 8.37 -18.38 -8.08
CA GLU A 339 8.89 -19.34 -7.10
C GLU A 339 8.04 -20.61 -7.02
N GLN A 340 6.73 -20.48 -6.94
CA GLN A 340 5.83 -21.63 -6.81
C GLN A 340 5.72 -22.46 -8.09
N LEU A 341 5.53 -21.82 -9.24
CA LEU A 341 5.19 -22.52 -10.48
C LEU A 341 6.41 -23.01 -11.26
N LEU A 342 7.57 -22.37 -11.14
CA LEU A 342 8.76 -22.74 -11.90
C LEU A 342 9.79 -23.56 -11.10
N SER A 343 9.81 -23.48 -9.74
CA SER A 343 10.75 -24.26 -8.92
C SER A 343 10.41 -25.74 -8.82
N THR A 344 9.22 -26.15 -9.23
CA THR A 344 8.69 -27.52 -9.11
C THR A 344 8.85 -28.34 -10.39
N GLN A 345 9.57 -27.84 -11.40
CA GLN A 345 9.83 -28.56 -12.66
C GLN A 345 11.08 -29.43 -12.63
#